data_2130c103dd0daa314ac91a6347e67775
#
_entry.id   2130c103dd0daa314ac91a6347e67775
#
_cell.length_a   1.000
_cell.length_b   1.000
_cell.length_c   1.000
_cell.angle_alpha   90.00
_cell.angle_beta   90.00
_cell.angle_gamma   90.00
#
_symmetry.space_group_name_H-M   'P 1'
#
loop_
_entity.id
_entity.type
_entity.pdbx_description
1 polymer ?
#
loop_
_entity_poly.entity_id
_entity_poly.type
_entity_poly.pdbx_seq_one_letter_code
_entity_poly.pdbx_strand_id
1 'polypeptide(L)'
;LSLKEPTQGQDITLTIDTDIQEIAGGSLGDQTGAIIVMDMDSGEVLGLTSSPTYDPNIFMQPDGQKQVASLFKNRSAPLLNRAIKGLFPPGSIFKIPLAIAALDSQKIKPQTTYSCKGFHDLGGRKFLCTHIHGPQDLIQSIAHSCNVYYYRVGLLLGPDMMYRYARQLGLGNLTYIDLP
;
A
#
# COMPACT_ATOMS: atom_id res chain seq x y z
N LEU A 1 43.54 -15.94 19.64
CA LEU A 1 42.24 -15.31 19.38
C LEU A 1 41.99 -14.30 20.50
N SER A 2 42.11 -12.99 20.23
CA SER A 2 41.73 -11.95 21.19
C SER A 2 40.20 -11.83 21.19
N LEU A 3 39.59 -12.15 22.30
CA LEU A 3 38.16 -11.85 22.52
C LEU A 3 38.04 -10.32 22.64
N LYS A 4 37.30 -9.71 21.71
CA LYS A 4 36.96 -8.30 21.81
C LYS A 4 35.73 -8.20 22.77
N GLU A 5 35.91 -7.46 23.84
CA GLU A 5 34.79 -7.24 24.78
C GLU A 5 33.61 -6.51 24.09
N PRO A 6 32.39 -6.87 24.39
CA PRO A 6 31.23 -6.20 23.83
C PRO A 6 31.14 -4.75 24.35
N THR A 7 30.81 -3.82 23.46
CA THR A 7 30.52 -2.44 23.85
C THR A 7 28.99 -2.28 23.99
N GLN A 8 28.57 -1.51 25.00
CA GLN A 8 27.16 -1.21 25.21
C GLN A 8 26.60 -0.46 24.02
N GLY A 9 25.41 -0.85 23.56
CA GLY A 9 24.66 -0.15 22.51
C GLY A 9 24.14 1.21 23.00
N GLN A 10 23.67 2.01 22.04
CA GLN A 10 23.00 3.28 22.35
C GLN A 10 21.48 3.09 22.34
N ASP A 11 20.77 3.86 23.16
CA ASP A 11 19.32 3.90 23.15
C ASP A 11 18.81 4.56 21.87
N ILE A 12 17.73 4.04 21.31
CA ILE A 12 17.06 4.59 20.13
C ILE A 12 15.64 4.95 20.53
N THR A 13 15.25 6.20 20.27
CA THR A 13 13.87 6.66 20.45
C THR A 13 13.16 6.53 19.09
N LEU A 14 12.00 5.89 19.09
CA LEU A 14 11.14 5.70 17.91
C LEU A 14 9.92 6.62 18.02
N THR A 15 9.30 6.90 16.87
CA THR A 15 8.02 7.60 16.79
C THR A 15 6.82 6.67 17.06
N ILE A 16 7.07 5.37 17.19
CA ILE A 16 6.03 4.36 17.41
C ILE A 16 5.30 4.62 18.74
N ASP A 17 3.99 4.76 18.65
CA ASP A 17 3.08 4.76 19.80
C ASP A 17 2.68 3.32 20.11
N THR A 18 2.88 2.89 21.37
CA THR A 18 2.67 1.49 21.76
C THR A 18 1.21 1.07 21.67
N ASP A 19 0.27 1.95 22.03
CA ASP A 19 -1.15 1.64 22.01
C ASP A 19 -1.65 1.50 20.55
N ILE A 20 -1.21 2.41 19.68
CA ILE A 20 -1.51 2.35 18.24
C ILE A 20 -0.91 1.09 17.63
N GLN A 21 0.33 0.74 17.98
CA GLN A 21 1.01 -0.45 17.48
C GLN A 21 0.28 -1.74 17.89
N GLU A 22 -0.16 -1.84 19.14
CA GLU A 22 -0.91 -3.00 19.65
C GLU A 22 -2.27 -3.14 18.97
N ILE A 23 -3.01 -2.03 18.83
CA ILE A 23 -4.31 -2.01 18.13
C ILE A 23 -4.13 -2.42 16.67
N ALA A 24 -3.13 -1.87 15.98
CA ALA A 24 -2.84 -2.20 14.59
C ALA A 24 -2.50 -3.70 14.44
N GLY A 25 -1.67 -4.24 15.33
CA GLY A 25 -1.30 -5.66 15.35
C GLY A 25 -2.50 -6.57 15.59
N GLY A 26 -3.31 -6.24 16.60
CA GLY A 26 -4.52 -6.99 16.93
C GLY A 26 -5.58 -6.96 15.82
N SER A 27 -5.67 -5.84 15.10
CA SER A 27 -6.64 -5.67 14.00
C SER A 27 -6.35 -6.54 12.79
N LEU A 28 -5.09 -6.91 12.55
CA LEU A 28 -4.73 -7.86 11.49
C LEU A 28 -5.15 -9.29 11.82
N GLY A 29 -5.13 -9.67 13.11
CA GLY A 29 -5.44 -11.04 13.53
C GLY A 29 -4.66 -12.07 12.69
N ASP A 30 -5.38 -13.06 12.14
CA ASP A 30 -4.81 -14.11 11.28
C ASP A 30 -4.69 -13.69 9.80
N GLN A 31 -5.01 -12.44 9.45
CA GLN A 31 -4.93 -11.97 8.07
C GLN A 31 -3.49 -11.67 7.67
N THR A 32 -3.16 -11.98 6.41
CA THR A 32 -1.86 -11.61 5.84
C THR A 32 -1.94 -10.19 5.27
N GLY A 33 -1.09 -9.29 5.76
CA GLY A 33 -1.12 -7.89 5.33
C GLY A 33 -0.19 -7.00 6.13
N ALA A 34 -0.42 -5.69 6.02
CA ALA A 34 0.27 -4.68 6.81
C ALA A 34 -0.68 -3.53 7.17
N ILE A 35 -0.45 -2.92 8.33
CA ILE A 35 -1.08 -1.67 8.72
C ILE A 35 0.03 -0.67 9.05
N ILE A 36 -0.08 0.52 8.48
CA ILE A 36 0.81 1.65 8.76
C ILE A 36 -0.07 2.81 9.21
N VAL A 37 0.24 3.37 10.36
CA VAL A 37 -0.41 4.57 10.89
C VAL A 37 0.61 5.69 10.90
N MET A 38 0.29 6.81 10.26
CA MET A 38 1.18 7.94 10.09
C MET A 38 0.47 9.22 10.54
N ASP A 39 1.18 10.06 11.25
CA ASP A 39 0.74 11.42 11.53
C ASP A 39 0.82 12.26 10.25
N MET A 40 -0.26 12.95 9.91
CA MET A 40 -0.37 13.67 8.64
C MET A 40 0.35 15.02 8.64
N ASP A 41 0.60 15.58 9.81
CA ASP A 41 1.24 16.89 9.94
C ASP A 41 2.76 16.76 10.04
N SER A 42 3.25 15.81 10.82
CA SER A 42 4.68 15.56 11.04
C SER A 42 5.29 14.55 10.06
N GLY A 43 4.49 13.62 9.54
CA GLY A 43 4.95 12.46 8.75
C GLY A 43 5.52 11.33 9.60
N GLU A 44 5.43 11.42 10.93
CA GLU A 44 5.90 10.38 11.83
C GLU A 44 5.08 9.09 11.71
N VAL A 45 5.78 7.96 11.72
CA VAL A 45 5.13 6.63 11.72
C VAL A 45 4.82 6.26 13.16
N LEU A 46 3.53 6.27 13.53
CA LEU A 46 3.03 5.94 14.85
C LEU A 46 2.77 4.45 15.05
N GLY A 47 2.53 3.72 13.96
CA GLY A 47 2.35 2.27 13.97
C GLY A 47 2.77 1.65 12.67
N LEU A 48 3.46 0.50 12.75
CA LEU A 48 3.95 -0.23 11.57
C LEU A 48 3.90 -1.72 11.85
N THR A 49 2.88 -2.38 11.29
CA THR A 49 2.59 -3.78 11.56
C THR A 49 2.62 -4.60 10.29
N SER A 50 3.19 -5.79 10.36
CA SER A 50 3.22 -6.78 9.30
C SER A 50 2.74 -8.13 9.83
N SER A 51 1.81 -8.79 9.14
CA SER A 51 1.30 -10.13 9.50
C SER A 51 1.41 -11.08 8.31
N PRO A 52 1.74 -12.37 8.54
CA PRO A 52 2.13 -12.94 9.82
C PRO A 52 3.47 -12.40 10.30
N THR A 53 3.66 -12.43 11.60
CA THR A 53 4.88 -11.98 12.27
C THR A 53 5.56 -13.16 12.99
N TYR A 54 6.62 -12.87 13.71
CA TYR A 54 7.35 -13.82 14.52
C TYR A 54 7.87 -13.16 15.80
N ASP A 55 8.17 -13.95 16.82
CA ASP A 55 8.84 -13.45 18.03
C ASP A 55 10.34 -13.23 17.73
N PRO A 56 10.85 -11.97 17.75
CA PRO A 56 12.26 -11.70 17.49
C PRO A 56 13.21 -12.31 18.55
N ASN A 57 12.72 -12.63 19.74
CA ASN A 57 13.54 -13.22 20.79
C ASN A 57 14.05 -14.62 20.44
N ILE A 58 13.44 -15.30 19.47
CA ILE A 58 13.91 -16.63 19.02
C ILE A 58 15.37 -16.61 18.54
N PHE A 59 15.87 -15.47 18.05
CA PHE A 59 17.27 -15.35 17.64
C PHE A 59 18.24 -15.36 18.80
N MET A 60 17.78 -15.08 20.02
CA MET A 60 18.56 -15.04 21.26
C MET A 60 18.45 -16.32 22.08
N GLN A 61 17.57 -17.25 21.71
CA GLN A 61 17.35 -18.50 22.41
C GLN A 61 18.42 -19.55 22.04
N PRO A 62 18.92 -20.37 22.97
CA PRO A 62 19.94 -21.38 22.71
C PRO A 62 19.55 -22.42 21.64
N ASP A 63 18.26 -22.75 21.56
CA ASP A 63 17.68 -23.70 20.59
C ASP A 63 16.94 -22.99 19.44
N GLY A 64 17.02 -21.68 19.35
CA GLY A 64 16.33 -20.86 18.36
C GLY A 64 16.67 -21.19 16.90
N GLN A 65 17.82 -21.79 16.61
CA GLN A 65 18.23 -22.13 15.26
C GLN A 65 17.20 -22.98 14.48
N LYS A 66 16.55 -23.94 15.16
CA LYS A 66 15.50 -24.78 14.51
C LYS A 66 14.25 -23.94 14.20
N GLN A 67 13.87 -23.07 15.09
CA GLN A 67 12.72 -22.17 14.91
C GLN A 67 13.01 -21.18 13.78
N VAL A 68 14.18 -20.56 13.78
CA VAL A 68 14.64 -19.67 12.70
C VAL A 68 14.62 -20.39 11.35
N ALA A 69 15.15 -21.63 11.27
CA ALA A 69 15.13 -22.42 10.05
C ALA A 69 13.69 -22.71 9.57
N SER A 70 12.73 -22.87 10.49
CA SER A 70 11.33 -23.06 10.16
C SER A 70 10.68 -21.79 9.58
N LEU A 71 11.06 -20.60 10.07
CA LEU A 71 10.57 -19.32 9.53
C LEU A 71 10.99 -19.11 8.07
N PHE A 72 12.22 -19.47 7.70
CA PHE A 72 12.67 -19.39 6.30
C PHE A 72 11.92 -20.33 5.36
N LYS A 73 11.44 -21.48 5.86
CA LYS A 73 10.67 -22.45 5.09
C LYS A 73 9.17 -22.17 5.08
N ASN A 74 8.71 -21.25 5.91
CA ASN A 74 7.30 -20.95 6.06
C ASN A 74 6.77 -20.21 4.80
N ARG A 75 5.79 -20.82 4.11
CA ARG A 75 5.17 -20.26 2.90
C ARG A 75 4.46 -18.93 3.14
N SER A 76 4.02 -18.67 4.37
CA SER A 76 3.41 -17.39 4.75
C SER A 76 4.43 -16.25 4.89
N ALA A 77 5.73 -16.56 4.76
CA ALA A 77 6.84 -15.59 4.80
C ALA A 77 6.74 -14.61 5.99
N PRO A 78 6.80 -15.07 7.25
CA PRO A 78 6.68 -14.19 8.40
C PRO A 78 7.87 -13.23 8.56
N LEU A 79 9.03 -13.55 7.96
CA LEU A 79 10.21 -12.68 7.94
C LEU A 79 10.07 -11.50 6.96
N LEU A 80 9.08 -11.53 6.07
CA LEU A 80 8.84 -10.43 5.14
C LEU A 80 8.13 -9.28 5.86
N ASN A 81 8.79 -8.14 6.03
CA ASN A 81 8.12 -6.93 6.48
C ASN A 81 7.27 -6.37 5.32
N ARG A 82 5.99 -6.69 5.35
CA ARG A 82 5.04 -6.31 4.29
C ARG A 82 4.74 -4.82 4.26
N ALA A 83 4.94 -4.12 5.36
CA ALA A 83 4.76 -2.68 5.42
C ALA A 83 5.79 -1.93 4.56
N ILE A 84 6.99 -2.51 4.38
CA ILE A 84 8.11 -1.87 3.67
C ILE A 84 8.39 -2.55 2.33
N LYS A 85 8.37 -3.89 2.32
CA LYS A 85 8.79 -4.70 1.15
C LYS A 85 7.62 -5.39 0.43
N GLY A 86 6.39 -5.24 0.95
CA GLY A 86 5.20 -5.79 0.32
C GLY A 86 4.84 -5.03 -0.96
N LEU A 87 4.63 -5.77 -2.06
CA LEU A 87 4.15 -5.20 -3.33
C LEU A 87 2.68 -5.60 -3.50
N PHE A 88 1.80 -4.61 -3.41
CA PHE A 88 0.36 -4.81 -3.52
C PHE A 88 -0.20 -4.02 -4.70
N PRO A 89 -1.14 -4.58 -5.48
CA PRO A 89 -1.90 -3.80 -6.45
C PRO A 89 -2.65 -2.66 -5.73
N PRO A 90 -2.51 -1.40 -6.17
CA PRO A 90 -3.13 -0.27 -5.48
C PRO A 90 -4.67 -0.28 -5.55
N GLY A 91 -5.24 -1.01 -6.50
CA GLY A 91 -6.69 -1.09 -6.66
C GLY A 91 -7.34 0.29 -6.84
N SER A 92 -8.49 0.48 -6.21
CA SER A 92 -9.30 1.69 -6.40
C SER A 92 -8.70 2.97 -5.83
N ILE A 93 -7.72 2.89 -4.94
CA ILE A 93 -7.03 4.11 -4.46
C ILE A 93 -6.25 4.79 -5.58
N PHE A 94 -5.81 4.05 -6.61
CA PHE A 94 -5.16 4.62 -7.78
C PHE A 94 -6.08 5.48 -8.65
N LYS A 95 -7.39 5.43 -8.44
CA LYS A 95 -8.36 6.31 -9.11
C LYS A 95 -8.18 7.77 -8.71
N ILE A 96 -7.69 8.05 -7.51
CA ILE A 96 -7.41 9.42 -7.04
C ILE A 96 -6.31 10.09 -7.88
N PRO A 97 -5.11 9.51 -8.05
CA PRO A 97 -4.11 10.03 -8.99
C PRO A 97 -4.64 10.26 -10.41
N LEU A 98 -5.47 9.33 -10.91
CA LEU A 98 -6.05 9.47 -12.25
C LEU A 98 -7.05 10.64 -12.33
N ALA A 99 -7.87 10.84 -11.28
CA ALA A 99 -8.80 11.95 -11.20
C ALA A 99 -8.05 13.30 -11.18
N ILE A 100 -7.02 13.40 -10.36
CA ILE A 100 -6.16 14.60 -10.28
C ILE A 100 -5.53 14.88 -11.64
N ALA A 101 -4.89 13.87 -12.26
CA ALA A 101 -4.27 13.99 -13.56
C ALA A 101 -5.25 14.48 -14.65
N ALA A 102 -6.45 13.92 -14.66
CA ALA A 102 -7.45 14.24 -15.68
C ALA A 102 -8.06 15.65 -15.50
N LEU A 103 -8.23 16.09 -14.25
CA LEU A 103 -8.72 17.46 -13.94
C LEU A 103 -7.64 18.51 -14.24
N ASP A 104 -6.45 18.32 -13.71
CA ASP A 104 -5.36 19.29 -13.82
C ASP A 104 -4.90 19.45 -15.30
N SER A 105 -4.85 18.35 -16.04
CA SER A 105 -4.57 18.39 -17.49
C SER A 105 -5.77 18.84 -18.34
N GLN A 106 -6.89 19.21 -17.72
CA GLN A 106 -8.13 19.65 -18.37
C GLN A 106 -8.71 18.64 -19.38
N LYS A 107 -8.35 17.36 -19.26
CA LYS A 107 -8.89 16.27 -20.08
C LYS A 107 -10.36 15.97 -19.76
N ILE A 108 -10.75 16.19 -18.50
CA ILE A 108 -12.14 16.13 -18.05
C ILE A 108 -12.47 17.36 -17.21
N LYS A 109 -13.77 17.59 -17.02
CA LYS A 109 -14.34 18.52 -16.03
C LYS A 109 -15.06 17.69 -14.97
N PRO A 110 -15.34 18.24 -13.76
CA PRO A 110 -16.08 17.51 -12.72
C PRO A 110 -17.41 16.92 -13.23
N GLN A 111 -18.07 17.61 -14.18
CA GLN A 111 -19.36 17.23 -14.78
C GLN A 111 -19.22 16.27 -15.97
N THR A 112 -17.99 15.92 -16.38
CA THR A 112 -17.79 14.97 -17.48
C THR A 112 -18.38 13.62 -17.11
N THR A 113 -19.33 13.15 -17.92
CA THR A 113 -20.12 11.94 -17.62
C THR A 113 -19.78 10.81 -18.58
N TYR A 114 -19.59 9.61 -18.02
CA TYR A 114 -19.48 8.35 -18.76
C TYR A 114 -20.53 7.36 -18.30
N SER A 115 -21.17 6.66 -19.23
CA SER A 115 -22.14 5.61 -18.90
C SER A 115 -21.45 4.29 -18.60
N CYS A 116 -21.71 3.72 -17.44
CA CYS A 116 -21.25 2.42 -17.00
C CYS A 116 -22.32 1.35 -17.22
N LYS A 117 -22.09 0.47 -18.18
CA LYS A 117 -22.95 -0.70 -18.48
C LYS A 117 -22.47 -1.97 -17.80
N GLY A 118 -21.63 -1.85 -16.73
CA GLY A 118 -21.04 -2.97 -16.02
C GLY A 118 -19.71 -3.46 -16.64
N PHE A 119 -19.31 -2.94 -17.81
CA PHE A 119 -18.05 -3.26 -18.44
C PHE A 119 -17.63 -2.18 -19.43
N HIS A 120 -16.33 -2.18 -19.75
CA HIS A 120 -15.74 -1.44 -20.87
C HIS A 120 -15.16 -2.42 -21.88
N ASP A 121 -15.52 -2.29 -23.15
CA ASP A 121 -14.94 -3.09 -24.23
C ASP A 121 -13.73 -2.37 -24.80
N LEU A 122 -12.61 -3.07 -24.90
CA LEU A 122 -11.39 -2.58 -25.52
C LEU A 122 -10.77 -3.72 -26.35
N GLY A 123 -10.79 -3.55 -27.67
CA GLY A 123 -10.24 -4.54 -28.59
C GLY A 123 -10.91 -5.92 -28.51
N GLY A 124 -12.22 -5.99 -28.25
CA GLY A 124 -12.97 -7.23 -28.09
C GLY A 124 -12.86 -7.88 -26.72
N ARG A 125 -12.06 -7.31 -25.80
CA ARG A 125 -11.95 -7.77 -24.43
C ARG A 125 -12.81 -6.88 -23.51
N LYS A 126 -13.64 -7.52 -22.68
CA LYS A 126 -14.46 -6.84 -21.67
C LYS A 126 -13.72 -6.70 -20.34
N PHE A 127 -13.56 -5.46 -19.89
CA PHE A 127 -13.03 -5.10 -18.58
C PHE A 127 -14.19 -4.78 -17.65
N LEU A 128 -14.37 -5.58 -16.61
CA LEU A 128 -15.57 -5.55 -15.77
C LEU A 128 -15.55 -4.41 -14.75
N CYS A 129 -16.74 -3.89 -14.46
CA CYS A 129 -17.02 -3.10 -13.28
C CYS A 129 -17.69 -3.96 -12.21
N THR A 130 -17.73 -3.48 -10.98
CA THR A 130 -18.39 -4.18 -9.87
C THR A 130 -19.91 -4.21 -10.04
N HIS A 131 -20.48 -3.14 -10.61
CA HIS A 131 -21.93 -2.99 -10.83
C HIS A 131 -22.21 -2.24 -12.13
N ILE A 132 -23.48 -2.24 -12.56
CA ILE A 132 -23.99 -1.35 -13.61
C ILE A 132 -24.40 -0.03 -12.93
N HIS A 133 -23.55 1.00 -13.08
CA HIS A 133 -23.78 2.28 -12.38
C HIS A 133 -24.60 3.29 -13.19
N GLY A 134 -24.81 3.04 -14.48
CA GLY A 134 -25.40 4.04 -15.38
C GLY A 134 -24.49 5.24 -15.64
N PRO A 135 -25.07 6.44 -15.90
CA PRO A 135 -24.27 7.67 -16.04
C PRO A 135 -23.54 8.01 -14.75
N GLN A 136 -22.25 8.31 -14.86
CA GLN A 136 -21.39 8.68 -13.73
C GLN A 136 -20.60 9.92 -14.10
N ASP A 137 -20.69 10.97 -13.30
CA ASP A 137 -19.73 12.07 -13.29
C ASP A 137 -18.51 11.72 -12.41
N LEU A 138 -17.58 12.65 -12.24
CA LEU A 138 -16.38 12.41 -11.46
C LEU A 138 -16.69 12.06 -9.99
N ILE A 139 -17.56 12.81 -9.34
CA ILE A 139 -17.90 12.62 -7.92
C ILE A 139 -18.57 11.25 -7.72
N GLN A 140 -19.57 10.96 -8.55
CA GLN A 140 -20.27 9.68 -8.53
C GLN A 140 -19.32 8.51 -8.83
N SER A 141 -18.37 8.69 -9.76
CA SER A 141 -17.40 7.65 -10.13
C SER A 141 -16.45 7.30 -8.98
N ILE A 142 -16.08 8.28 -8.15
CA ILE A 142 -15.28 8.05 -6.93
C ILE A 142 -16.16 7.37 -5.87
N ALA A 143 -17.35 7.92 -5.59
CA ALA A 143 -18.27 7.41 -4.57
C ALA A 143 -18.65 5.94 -4.81
N HIS A 144 -18.95 5.59 -6.07
CA HIS A 144 -19.32 4.23 -6.47
C HIS A 144 -18.13 3.37 -6.88
N SER A 145 -16.91 3.91 -6.83
CA SER A 145 -15.69 3.23 -7.28
C SER A 145 -15.83 2.64 -8.70
N CYS A 146 -16.42 3.41 -9.64
CA CYS A 146 -16.75 2.94 -10.97
C CYS A 146 -15.52 2.67 -11.83
N ASN A 147 -15.21 1.40 -12.11
CA ASN A 147 -14.06 1.02 -12.93
C ASN A 147 -14.19 1.52 -14.37
N VAL A 148 -15.39 1.47 -14.96
CA VAL A 148 -15.63 1.88 -16.35
C VAL A 148 -15.29 3.35 -16.58
N TYR A 149 -15.62 4.22 -15.60
CA TYR A 149 -15.24 5.62 -15.67
C TYR A 149 -13.72 5.77 -15.79
N TYR A 150 -12.99 5.08 -14.93
CA TYR A 150 -11.53 5.19 -14.86
C TYR A 150 -10.79 4.43 -15.98
N TYR A 151 -11.37 3.40 -16.58
CA TYR A 151 -10.83 2.84 -17.83
C TYR A 151 -10.84 3.87 -18.95
N ARG A 152 -11.93 4.66 -19.07
CA ARG A 152 -12.00 5.74 -20.06
C ARG A 152 -11.06 6.89 -19.75
N VAL A 153 -10.99 7.29 -18.48
CA VAL A 153 -10.04 8.33 -18.05
C VAL A 153 -8.60 7.89 -18.29
N GLY A 154 -8.25 6.65 -17.99
CA GLY A 154 -6.91 6.11 -18.23
C GLY A 154 -6.53 6.10 -19.72
N LEU A 155 -7.45 5.70 -20.60
CA LEU A 155 -7.25 5.76 -22.05
C LEU A 155 -7.05 7.20 -22.55
N LEU A 156 -7.78 8.16 -21.97
CA LEU A 156 -7.68 9.57 -22.33
C LEU A 156 -6.36 10.20 -21.87
N LEU A 157 -5.84 9.78 -20.71
CA LEU A 157 -4.58 10.26 -20.15
C LEU A 157 -3.37 9.64 -20.88
N GLY A 158 -3.44 8.36 -21.14
CA GLY A 158 -2.29 7.58 -21.63
C GLY A 158 -1.25 7.30 -20.53
N PRO A 159 -0.32 6.37 -20.79
CA PRO A 159 0.63 5.89 -19.78
C PRO A 159 1.59 6.98 -19.29
N ASP A 160 2.08 7.85 -20.16
CA ASP A 160 3.06 8.87 -19.82
C ASP A 160 2.51 9.91 -18.85
N MET A 161 1.25 10.33 -19.06
CA MET A 161 0.60 11.28 -18.16
C MET A 161 0.29 10.63 -16.82
N MET A 162 -0.22 9.40 -16.81
CA MET A 162 -0.45 8.63 -15.60
C MET A 162 0.84 8.47 -14.78
N TYR A 163 1.94 8.11 -15.44
CA TYR A 163 3.25 8.00 -14.82
C TYR A 163 3.70 9.34 -14.20
N ARG A 164 3.61 10.45 -14.96
CA ARG A 164 4.04 11.76 -14.48
C ARG A 164 3.31 12.19 -13.20
N TYR A 165 1.98 12.08 -13.18
CA TYR A 165 1.20 12.46 -12.00
C TYR A 165 1.40 11.49 -10.82
N ALA A 166 1.54 10.20 -11.08
CA ALA A 166 1.91 9.23 -10.05
C ALA A 166 3.24 9.59 -9.39
N ARG A 167 4.25 9.98 -10.18
CA ARG A 167 5.56 10.45 -9.68
C ARG A 167 5.46 11.73 -8.87
N GLN A 168 4.66 12.69 -9.30
CA GLN A 168 4.41 13.94 -8.57
C GLN A 168 3.76 13.70 -7.20
N LEU A 169 2.94 12.66 -7.09
CA LEU A 169 2.32 12.22 -5.82
C LEU A 169 3.23 11.30 -4.99
N GLY A 170 4.49 11.16 -5.37
CA GLY A 170 5.48 10.38 -4.62
C GLY A 170 5.56 8.91 -4.96
N LEU A 171 4.65 8.37 -5.79
CA LEU A 171 4.67 6.96 -6.16
C LEU A 171 5.97 6.60 -6.93
N GLY A 172 6.62 5.53 -6.49
CA GLY A 172 7.90 5.08 -7.04
C GLY A 172 9.12 5.87 -6.55
N ASN A 173 8.97 6.79 -5.59
CA ASN A 173 10.06 7.40 -4.84
C ASN A 173 10.39 6.57 -3.59
N LEU A 174 11.59 6.76 -3.05
CA LEU A 174 11.93 6.24 -1.73
C LEU A 174 11.08 6.93 -0.66
N THR A 175 10.62 6.16 0.32
CA THR A 175 9.83 6.69 1.44
C THR A 175 10.70 7.30 2.54
N TYR A 176 12.01 7.02 2.50
CA TYR A 176 13.00 7.43 3.51
C TYR A 176 12.69 6.91 4.94
N ILE A 177 11.92 5.84 5.05
CA ILE A 177 11.79 5.12 6.32
C ILE A 177 13.17 4.54 6.67
N ASP A 178 13.64 4.76 7.90
CA ASP A 178 14.97 4.35 8.42
C ASP A 178 15.06 2.83 8.68
N LEU A 179 14.54 2.02 7.77
CA LEU A 179 14.55 0.56 7.84
C LEU A 179 15.10 -0.02 6.54
N PRO A 180 15.87 -1.14 6.62
CA PRO A 180 16.50 -1.77 5.47
C PRO A 180 15.53 -2.45 4.49
#